data_1e3586b8e3af380a592662309aa94f14
#
_entry.id   1e3586b8e3af380a592662309aa94f14
#
_cell.length_a   1.000
_cell.length_b   1.000
_cell.length_c   1.000
_cell.angle_alpha   90.00
_cell.angle_beta   90.00
_cell.angle_gamma   90.00
#
_symmetry.space_group_name_H-M   'P 1'
#
loop_
_entity.id
_entity.type
_entity.pdbx_description
1 polymer ?
#
loop_
_entity_poly.entity_id
_entity_poly.type
_entity_poly.pdbx_seq_one_letter_code
_entity_poly.pdbx_strand_id
1 'polypeptide(L)'
;MKINDFNFAGQKAIVRVDFNVPLDENGNVTDDTRIRGALPTLKKVLADGGALIMMSHMGKPKGKVKAELSLSQIVKNVSEALGVTVKFAKDAGNAEAEVAALKNGEALLLETLRFYAEEEGKPVGVEKGTPEYDAAKKEMKIRQADFAKKLASYADVYVNDAFGTAHRKHASTAVIADYFDADHKMLGFLMEKEVTAINNVLKNAQHPFTAIIGGSKVSSKLGVIKNLLDKVDNLIIGGGMGYTFIKAQGGNVGLSLHEDDLMPEALNVMAAAKKKGVNLSLSIASICAQQFSNDAERKEFPINQIPNDWEGMDAAPESLEIWKKIILNSKTILWNGPVGVFEFENFAHGTGEIAKYVAEATQKNGAFSLVGGGDSVAAVNKFGLADKVSYVSTGGGAMLEAIEGKVLPGVAAIEK
;
A
#
# COMPACT_ATOMS: atom_id res chain seq x y z
N MET A 1 -11.58 17.26 -12.19
CA MET A 1 -12.97 16.70 -12.22
C MET A 1 -13.10 15.63 -11.13
N LYS A 2 -14.25 15.57 -10.41
CA LYS A 2 -14.55 14.47 -9.49
C LYS A 2 -15.45 13.44 -10.17
N ILE A 3 -15.20 12.16 -9.92
CA ILE A 3 -15.96 11.07 -10.54
C ILE A 3 -17.46 11.14 -10.26
N ASN A 4 -17.84 11.61 -9.08
CA ASN A 4 -19.25 11.72 -8.70
C ASN A 4 -20.02 12.75 -9.55
N ASP A 5 -19.33 13.77 -10.03
CA ASP A 5 -19.90 14.88 -10.80
C ASP A 5 -19.84 14.64 -12.31
N PHE A 6 -19.15 13.58 -12.76
CA PHE A 6 -19.01 13.24 -14.16
C PHE A 6 -20.12 12.27 -14.62
N ASN A 7 -20.67 12.51 -15.82
CA ASN A 7 -21.65 11.64 -16.46
C ASN A 7 -20.98 10.88 -17.61
N PHE A 8 -20.88 9.56 -17.47
CA PHE A 8 -20.26 8.68 -18.46
C PHE A 8 -21.18 8.30 -19.64
N ALA A 9 -22.42 8.79 -19.69
CA ALA A 9 -23.37 8.44 -20.76
C ALA A 9 -22.79 8.73 -22.15
N GLY A 10 -22.73 7.70 -23.00
CA GLY A 10 -22.18 7.79 -24.36
C GLY A 10 -20.67 7.92 -24.45
N GLN A 11 -19.95 7.87 -23.31
CA GLN A 11 -18.49 7.98 -23.26
C GLN A 11 -17.84 6.60 -23.19
N LYS A 12 -16.69 6.43 -23.83
CA LYS A 12 -15.78 5.30 -23.55
C LYS A 12 -14.82 5.71 -22.44
N ALA A 13 -14.88 5.02 -21.31
CA ALA A 13 -14.01 5.26 -20.17
C ALA A 13 -12.93 4.18 -20.08
N ILE A 14 -11.65 4.58 -20.07
CA ILE A 14 -10.55 3.69 -19.74
C ILE A 14 -10.19 3.83 -18.26
N VAL A 15 -10.36 2.75 -17.50
CA VAL A 15 -10.17 2.73 -16.06
C VAL A 15 -8.96 1.87 -15.71
N ARG A 16 -7.97 2.49 -15.07
CA ARG A 16 -6.83 1.75 -14.51
C ARG A 16 -7.23 1.18 -13.15
N VAL A 17 -7.31 -0.12 -13.08
CA VAL A 17 -7.62 -0.87 -11.86
C VAL A 17 -6.43 -1.70 -11.40
N ASP A 18 -6.43 -2.12 -10.16
CA ASP A 18 -5.45 -3.06 -9.63
C ASP A 18 -6.06 -4.46 -9.48
N PHE A 19 -5.98 -5.24 -10.54
CA PHE A 19 -6.45 -6.63 -10.59
C PHE A 19 -5.31 -7.65 -10.40
N ASN A 20 -4.21 -7.22 -9.78
CA ASN A 20 -3.12 -8.11 -9.40
C ASN A 20 -3.53 -8.95 -8.18
N VAL A 21 -4.45 -9.88 -8.41
CA VAL A 21 -5.01 -10.78 -7.39
C VAL A 21 -4.19 -12.05 -7.26
N PRO A 22 -4.17 -12.69 -6.08
CA PRO A 22 -3.52 -13.98 -5.92
C PRO A 22 -4.32 -15.10 -6.61
N LEU A 23 -3.59 -15.98 -7.29
CA LEU A 23 -4.13 -17.16 -7.95
C LEU A 23 -3.57 -18.44 -7.30
N ASP A 24 -4.37 -19.50 -7.26
CA ASP A 24 -3.89 -20.82 -6.89
C ASP A 24 -3.16 -21.52 -8.08
N GLU A 25 -2.68 -22.73 -7.87
CA GLU A 25 -1.97 -23.53 -8.89
C GLU A 25 -2.82 -23.81 -10.15
N ASN A 26 -4.14 -23.72 -10.02
CA ASN A 26 -5.10 -23.96 -11.11
C ASN A 26 -5.56 -22.64 -11.78
N GLY A 27 -5.00 -21.49 -11.37
CA GLY A 27 -5.37 -20.17 -11.90
C GLY A 27 -6.67 -19.62 -11.33
N ASN A 28 -7.18 -20.16 -10.23
CA ASN A 28 -8.37 -19.61 -9.56
C ASN A 28 -7.99 -18.45 -8.62
N VAL A 29 -8.83 -17.43 -8.60
CA VAL A 29 -8.67 -16.30 -7.68
C VAL A 29 -8.93 -16.78 -6.25
N THR A 30 -7.94 -16.61 -5.36
CA THR A 30 -8.04 -16.98 -3.93
C THR A 30 -8.47 -15.82 -3.04
N ASP A 31 -8.30 -14.58 -3.51
CA ASP A 31 -8.76 -13.35 -2.85
C ASP A 31 -9.18 -12.33 -3.90
N ASP A 32 -10.44 -11.96 -3.91
CA ASP A 32 -11.05 -11.02 -4.86
C ASP A 32 -11.20 -9.59 -4.32
N THR A 33 -10.59 -9.29 -3.17
CA THR A 33 -10.72 -7.98 -2.48
C THR A 33 -10.40 -6.81 -3.41
N ARG A 34 -9.39 -6.93 -4.27
CA ARG A 34 -9.02 -5.90 -5.24
C ARG A 34 -10.05 -5.72 -6.35
N ILE A 35 -10.66 -6.80 -6.81
CA ILE A 35 -11.76 -6.74 -7.79
C ILE A 35 -12.94 -6.01 -7.16
N ARG A 36 -13.36 -6.43 -5.96
CA ARG A 36 -14.47 -5.80 -5.24
C ARG A 36 -14.21 -4.33 -4.93
N GLY A 37 -12.98 -3.97 -4.60
CA GLY A 37 -12.59 -2.57 -4.33
C GLY A 37 -12.77 -1.63 -5.53
N ALA A 38 -12.64 -2.14 -6.75
CA ALA A 38 -12.82 -1.37 -7.98
C ALA A 38 -14.30 -1.26 -8.42
N LEU A 39 -15.18 -2.10 -7.91
CA LEU A 39 -16.58 -2.18 -8.38
C LEU A 39 -17.34 -0.86 -8.33
N PRO A 40 -17.26 -0.01 -7.29
CA PRO A 40 -17.99 1.25 -7.28
C PRO A 40 -17.70 2.13 -8.50
N THR A 41 -16.43 2.25 -8.89
CA THR A 41 -16.00 3.02 -10.06
C THR A 41 -16.50 2.38 -11.35
N LEU A 42 -16.30 1.06 -11.50
CA LEU A 42 -16.68 0.35 -12.73
C LEU A 42 -18.20 0.34 -12.92
N LYS A 43 -18.95 0.14 -11.86
CA LYS A 43 -20.42 0.17 -11.89
C LYS A 43 -20.97 1.57 -12.19
N LYS A 44 -20.32 2.63 -11.73
CA LYS A 44 -20.68 4.02 -12.07
C LYS A 44 -20.62 4.24 -13.60
N VAL A 45 -19.53 3.82 -14.24
CA VAL A 45 -19.38 3.96 -15.70
C VAL A 45 -20.51 3.25 -16.44
N LEU A 46 -20.82 2.01 -16.08
CA LEU A 46 -21.87 1.22 -16.71
C LEU A 46 -23.28 1.74 -16.39
N ALA A 47 -23.53 2.14 -15.15
CA ALA A 47 -24.83 2.67 -14.72
C ALA A 47 -25.19 4.00 -15.41
N ASP A 48 -24.21 4.83 -15.69
CA ASP A 48 -24.42 6.08 -16.46
C ASP A 48 -24.66 5.82 -17.96
N GLY A 49 -24.46 4.60 -18.44
CA GLY A 49 -24.58 4.25 -19.86
C GLY A 49 -23.30 4.49 -20.66
N GLY A 50 -22.15 4.41 -20.02
CA GLY A 50 -20.83 4.43 -20.66
C GLY A 50 -20.38 3.05 -21.15
N ALA A 51 -19.35 3.03 -22.00
CA ALA A 51 -18.62 1.84 -22.38
C ALA A 51 -17.35 1.75 -21.51
N LEU A 52 -17.14 0.58 -20.87
CA LEU A 52 -16.07 0.39 -19.89
C LEU A 52 -14.89 -0.36 -20.49
N ILE A 53 -13.71 0.25 -20.49
CA ILE A 53 -12.44 -0.40 -20.81
C ILE A 53 -11.62 -0.48 -19.52
N MET A 54 -11.29 -1.69 -19.08
CA MET A 54 -10.45 -1.92 -17.90
C MET A 54 -9.05 -2.27 -18.33
N MET A 55 -8.06 -1.70 -17.67
CA MET A 55 -6.65 -2.03 -17.85
C MET A 55 -5.97 -2.26 -16.50
N SER A 56 -5.14 -3.28 -16.44
CA SER A 56 -4.43 -3.68 -15.23
C SER A 56 -3.14 -4.45 -15.54
N HIS A 57 -2.50 -4.93 -14.51
CA HIS A 57 -1.35 -5.82 -14.58
C HIS A 57 -1.56 -7.04 -13.70
N MET A 58 -0.83 -8.09 -13.98
CA MET A 58 -0.67 -9.25 -13.12
C MET A 58 0.81 -9.59 -12.97
N GLY A 59 1.28 -9.70 -11.73
CA GLY A 59 2.64 -10.06 -11.40
C GLY A 59 3.72 -9.11 -11.95
N LYS A 60 4.89 -9.69 -12.24
CA LYS A 60 6.07 -8.97 -12.73
C LYS A 60 6.67 -9.66 -13.96
N PRO A 61 6.02 -9.62 -15.12
CA PRO A 61 6.49 -10.30 -16.33
C PRO A 61 7.73 -9.66 -16.99
N LYS A 62 8.09 -8.42 -16.61
CA LYS A 62 9.29 -7.69 -17.07
C LYS A 62 9.33 -7.50 -18.59
N GLY A 63 8.22 -7.08 -19.19
CA GLY A 63 8.13 -6.83 -20.63
C GLY A 63 8.10 -8.07 -21.49
N LYS A 64 7.71 -9.22 -20.94
CA LYS A 64 7.59 -10.49 -21.66
C LYS A 64 6.20 -11.07 -21.47
N VAL A 65 5.65 -11.66 -22.54
CA VAL A 65 4.39 -12.40 -22.46
C VAL A 65 4.62 -13.68 -21.67
N LYS A 66 3.79 -13.88 -20.64
CA LYS A 66 3.78 -15.06 -19.77
C LYS A 66 2.34 -15.49 -19.54
N ALA A 67 1.99 -16.69 -20.01
CA ALA A 67 0.62 -17.20 -19.94
C ALA A 67 0.07 -17.25 -18.51
N GLU A 68 0.91 -17.60 -17.55
CA GLU A 68 0.59 -17.65 -16.12
C GLU A 68 0.29 -16.26 -15.49
N LEU A 69 0.60 -15.18 -16.18
CA LEU A 69 0.34 -13.80 -15.77
C LEU A 69 -0.69 -13.10 -16.67
N SER A 70 -1.41 -13.86 -17.49
CA SER A 70 -2.49 -13.32 -18.33
C SER A 70 -3.71 -12.95 -17.48
N LEU A 71 -4.27 -11.77 -17.74
CA LEU A 71 -5.53 -11.33 -17.14
C LEU A 71 -6.75 -12.10 -17.67
N SER A 72 -6.60 -12.91 -18.72
CA SER A 72 -7.67 -13.79 -19.21
C SER A 72 -8.19 -14.75 -18.12
N GLN A 73 -7.33 -15.13 -17.18
CA GLN A 73 -7.66 -16.05 -16.08
C GLN A 73 -8.73 -15.49 -15.13
N ILE A 74 -8.87 -14.17 -15.03
CA ILE A 74 -9.80 -13.53 -14.10
C ILE A 74 -11.05 -12.94 -14.76
N VAL A 75 -11.18 -13.04 -16.08
CA VAL A 75 -12.33 -12.49 -16.82
C VAL A 75 -13.67 -12.98 -16.26
N LYS A 76 -13.76 -14.26 -15.91
CA LYS A 76 -14.96 -14.85 -15.31
C LYS A 76 -15.27 -14.18 -13.96
N ASN A 77 -14.28 -14.06 -13.07
CA ASN A 77 -14.47 -13.45 -11.76
C ASN A 77 -14.89 -11.98 -11.86
N VAL A 78 -14.29 -11.22 -12.79
CA VAL A 78 -14.67 -9.82 -13.03
C VAL A 78 -16.08 -9.73 -13.60
N SER A 79 -16.45 -10.61 -14.54
CA SER A 79 -17.81 -10.66 -15.11
C SER A 79 -18.86 -10.95 -14.04
N GLU A 80 -18.63 -11.93 -13.19
CA GLU A 80 -19.52 -12.27 -12.07
C GLU A 80 -19.66 -11.11 -11.08
N ALA A 81 -18.54 -10.46 -10.71
CA ALA A 81 -18.54 -9.33 -9.79
C ALA A 81 -19.26 -8.10 -10.35
N LEU A 82 -19.11 -7.81 -11.64
CA LEU A 82 -19.78 -6.70 -12.32
C LEU A 82 -21.25 -7.00 -12.66
N GLY A 83 -21.62 -8.26 -12.79
CA GLY A 83 -22.95 -8.66 -13.24
C GLY A 83 -23.19 -8.47 -14.75
N VAL A 84 -22.12 -8.31 -15.54
CA VAL A 84 -22.14 -8.20 -17.01
C VAL A 84 -21.03 -9.06 -17.61
N THR A 85 -21.24 -9.54 -18.83
CA THR A 85 -20.19 -10.27 -19.55
C THR A 85 -19.05 -9.35 -19.93
N VAL A 86 -17.85 -9.63 -19.44
CA VAL A 86 -16.63 -8.90 -19.79
C VAL A 86 -16.00 -9.54 -21.03
N LYS A 87 -15.79 -8.72 -22.07
CA LYS A 87 -15.00 -9.09 -23.23
C LYS A 87 -13.51 -8.99 -22.92
N PHE A 88 -12.67 -9.69 -23.66
CA PHE A 88 -11.23 -9.69 -23.43
C PHE A 88 -10.45 -9.37 -24.71
N ALA A 89 -9.55 -8.38 -24.65
CA ALA A 89 -8.61 -8.06 -25.71
C ALA A 89 -7.25 -8.70 -25.41
N LYS A 90 -6.79 -9.60 -26.25
CA LYS A 90 -5.57 -10.40 -26.05
C LYS A 90 -4.26 -9.59 -26.15
N ASP A 91 -4.33 -8.35 -26.62
CA ASP A 91 -3.19 -7.48 -26.77
C ASP A 91 -3.57 -6.03 -26.40
N ALA A 92 -3.03 -5.54 -25.28
CA ALA A 92 -3.36 -4.19 -24.80
C ALA A 92 -2.89 -3.09 -25.77
N GLY A 93 -1.81 -3.31 -26.49
CA GLY A 93 -1.26 -2.33 -27.45
C GLY A 93 -1.90 -2.36 -28.84
N ASN A 94 -2.76 -3.35 -29.14
CA ASN A 94 -3.42 -3.54 -30.45
C ASN A 94 -4.87 -3.99 -30.26
N ALA A 95 -5.65 -3.22 -29.48
CA ALA A 95 -7.05 -3.53 -29.14
C ALA A 95 -8.06 -2.65 -29.89
N GLU A 96 -7.68 -1.99 -30.97
CA GLU A 96 -8.53 -1.04 -31.71
C GLU A 96 -9.83 -1.67 -32.19
N ALA A 97 -9.77 -2.91 -32.68
CA ALA A 97 -10.94 -3.61 -33.20
C ALA A 97 -11.95 -3.92 -32.10
N GLU A 98 -11.47 -4.43 -30.96
CA GLU A 98 -12.30 -4.74 -29.78
C GLU A 98 -12.91 -3.47 -29.18
N VAL A 99 -12.12 -2.40 -29.12
CA VAL A 99 -12.58 -1.08 -28.64
C VAL A 99 -13.61 -0.46 -29.57
N ALA A 100 -13.41 -0.55 -30.90
CA ALA A 100 -14.36 -0.05 -31.88
C ALA A 100 -15.70 -0.80 -31.81
N ALA A 101 -15.67 -2.10 -31.55
CA ALA A 101 -16.86 -2.93 -31.42
C ALA A 101 -17.59 -2.78 -30.08
N LEU A 102 -16.97 -2.14 -29.06
CA LEU A 102 -17.54 -2.00 -27.73
C LEU A 102 -18.66 -0.97 -27.71
N LYS A 103 -19.83 -1.40 -27.21
CA LYS A 103 -21.03 -0.56 -27.11
C LYS A 103 -21.23 -0.01 -25.70
N ASN A 104 -22.05 1.02 -25.57
CA ASN A 104 -22.48 1.54 -24.28
C ASN A 104 -23.11 0.44 -23.42
N GLY A 105 -22.74 0.39 -22.14
CA GLY A 105 -23.17 -0.67 -21.20
C GLY A 105 -22.34 -1.95 -21.29
N GLU A 106 -21.40 -2.07 -22.21
CA GLU A 106 -20.50 -3.21 -22.33
C GLU A 106 -19.15 -2.95 -21.64
N ALA A 107 -18.46 -4.03 -21.27
CA ALA A 107 -17.19 -4.02 -20.59
C ALA A 107 -16.13 -4.84 -21.34
N LEU A 108 -14.93 -4.28 -21.43
CA LEU A 108 -13.75 -4.90 -22.05
C LEU A 108 -12.58 -4.86 -21.04
N LEU A 109 -11.88 -5.98 -20.88
CA LEU A 109 -10.62 -6.07 -20.14
C LEU A 109 -9.47 -6.24 -21.12
N LEU A 110 -8.47 -5.39 -21.04
CA LEU A 110 -7.23 -5.51 -21.81
C LEU A 110 -6.29 -6.53 -21.16
N GLU A 111 -5.43 -7.16 -21.95
CA GLU A 111 -4.37 -8.05 -21.46
C GLU A 111 -3.36 -7.29 -20.59
N THR A 112 -2.65 -8.01 -19.74
CA THR A 112 -1.64 -7.52 -18.78
C THR A 112 -0.72 -6.48 -19.41
N LEU A 113 -0.80 -5.26 -18.87
CA LEU A 113 -0.05 -4.10 -19.39
C LEU A 113 1.48 -4.30 -19.32
N ARG A 114 1.96 -5.02 -18.32
CA ARG A 114 3.40 -5.26 -18.08
C ARG A 114 4.01 -6.32 -19.00
N PHE A 115 3.22 -6.87 -19.93
CA PHE A 115 3.79 -7.61 -21.08
C PHE A 115 4.55 -6.65 -22.01
N TYR A 116 4.22 -5.36 -21.94
CA TYR A 116 4.96 -4.28 -22.58
C TYR A 116 5.96 -3.66 -21.60
N ALA A 117 7.25 -3.61 -21.98
CA ALA A 117 8.30 -2.95 -21.19
C ALA A 117 8.02 -1.44 -21.04
N GLU A 118 7.34 -0.87 -22.02
CA GLU A 118 6.89 0.52 -22.10
C GLU A 118 5.97 0.90 -20.93
N GLU A 119 5.21 -0.04 -20.39
CA GLU A 119 4.37 0.22 -19.22
C GLU A 119 5.20 0.70 -18.03
N GLU A 120 6.27 0.01 -17.70
CA GLU A 120 7.16 0.40 -16.61
C GLU A 120 8.19 1.47 -17.01
N GLY A 121 8.41 1.68 -18.30
CA GLY A 121 9.36 2.67 -18.83
C GLY A 121 10.81 2.39 -18.47
N LYS A 122 11.17 1.11 -18.31
CA LYS A 122 12.51 0.67 -17.95
C LYS A 122 13.15 -0.14 -19.08
N PRO A 123 14.40 0.16 -19.46
CA PRO A 123 15.12 -0.67 -20.41
C PRO A 123 15.22 -2.12 -19.94
N VAL A 124 15.13 -3.05 -20.89
CA VAL A 124 15.25 -4.49 -20.64
C VAL A 124 16.53 -4.99 -21.31
N GLY A 125 17.30 -5.83 -20.63
CA GLY A 125 18.50 -6.46 -21.17
C GLY A 125 19.73 -5.56 -21.23
N VAL A 126 19.72 -4.41 -20.58
CA VAL A 126 20.88 -3.48 -20.51
C VAL A 126 21.27 -3.26 -19.05
N GLU A 127 22.57 -3.32 -18.76
CA GLU A 127 23.08 -3.17 -17.41
C GLU A 127 22.95 -1.73 -16.90
N LYS A 128 22.36 -1.58 -15.71
CA LYS A 128 22.13 -0.27 -15.09
C LYS A 128 23.47 0.38 -14.69
N GLY A 129 23.60 1.68 -14.99
CA GLY A 129 24.82 2.45 -14.67
C GLY A 129 25.81 2.52 -15.81
N THR A 130 25.48 1.99 -16.99
CA THR A 130 26.28 2.09 -18.21
C THR A 130 25.77 3.21 -19.13
N PRO A 131 26.62 3.78 -20.03
CA PRO A 131 26.18 4.75 -21.04
C PRO A 131 25.09 4.18 -21.96
N GLU A 132 25.16 2.88 -22.27
CA GLU A 132 24.19 2.15 -23.07
C GLU A 132 22.81 2.14 -22.37
N TYR A 133 22.80 1.99 -21.04
CA TYR A 133 21.57 2.07 -20.25
C TYR A 133 20.95 3.46 -20.32
N ASP A 134 21.76 4.51 -20.24
CA ASP A 134 21.25 5.89 -20.29
C ASP A 134 20.65 6.22 -21.66
N ALA A 135 21.28 5.75 -22.75
CA ALA A 135 20.73 5.87 -24.11
C ALA A 135 19.40 5.09 -24.25
N ALA A 136 19.38 3.83 -23.81
CA ALA A 136 18.19 2.98 -23.84
C ALA A 136 17.05 3.56 -22.99
N LYS A 137 17.38 4.20 -21.87
CA LYS A 137 16.38 4.87 -21.00
C LYS A 137 15.73 6.08 -21.68
N LYS A 138 16.49 6.85 -22.44
CA LYS A 138 15.94 7.99 -23.22
C LYS A 138 15.00 7.50 -24.30
N GLU A 139 15.38 6.47 -25.05
CA GLU A 139 14.54 5.83 -26.06
C GLU A 139 13.28 5.23 -25.42
N MET A 140 13.43 4.50 -24.31
CA MET A 140 12.30 3.90 -23.60
C MET A 140 11.28 4.95 -23.14
N LYS A 141 11.68 6.15 -22.75
CA LYS A 141 10.75 7.24 -22.42
C LYS A 141 9.86 7.66 -23.59
N ILE A 142 10.41 7.69 -24.80
CA ILE A 142 9.66 7.99 -26.03
C ILE A 142 8.65 6.87 -26.27
N ARG A 143 9.09 5.62 -26.23
CA ARG A 143 8.24 4.43 -26.40
C ARG A 143 7.16 4.34 -25.33
N GLN A 144 7.49 4.70 -24.07
CA GLN A 144 6.50 4.79 -22.98
C GLN A 144 5.40 5.83 -23.28
N ALA A 145 5.79 6.99 -23.76
CA ALA A 145 4.84 8.03 -24.16
C ALA A 145 3.95 7.58 -25.33
N ASP A 146 4.52 6.90 -26.32
CA ASP A 146 3.76 6.36 -27.46
C ASP A 146 2.78 5.28 -27.01
N PHE A 147 3.19 4.39 -26.10
CA PHE A 147 2.31 3.37 -25.52
C PHE A 147 1.17 4.02 -24.72
N ALA A 148 1.47 5.01 -23.88
CA ALA A 148 0.45 5.76 -23.15
C ALA A 148 -0.53 6.47 -24.07
N LYS A 149 -0.03 7.09 -25.16
CA LYS A 149 -0.86 7.71 -26.19
C LYS A 149 -1.76 6.70 -26.90
N LYS A 150 -1.24 5.50 -27.18
CA LYS A 150 -2.01 4.40 -27.76
C LYS A 150 -3.17 3.99 -26.84
N LEU A 151 -2.90 3.77 -25.54
CA LEU A 151 -3.94 3.46 -24.56
C LEU A 151 -4.99 4.58 -24.46
N ALA A 152 -4.53 5.83 -24.45
CA ALA A 152 -5.42 7.00 -24.40
C ALA A 152 -6.33 7.08 -25.62
N SER A 153 -5.87 6.65 -26.80
CA SER A 153 -6.66 6.66 -28.03
C SER A 153 -7.88 5.75 -28.01
N TYR A 154 -7.96 4.83 -27.04
CA TYR A 154 -9.09 3.91 -26.89
C TYR A 154 -10.31 4.53 -26.22
N ALA A 155 -10.19 5.70 -25.59
CA ALA A 155 -11.24 6.23 -24.73
C ALA A 155 -11.38 7.75 -24.81
N ASP A 156 -12.55 8.23 -24.39
CA ASP A 156 -12.87 9.66 -24.28
C ASP A 156 -12.47 10.21 -22.90
N VAL A 157 -12.42 9.36 -21.87
CA VAL A 157 -12.14 9.73 -20.48
C VAL A 157 -11.25 8.70 -19.79
N TYR A 158 -10.33 9.19 -18.95
CA TYR A 158 -9.42 8.37 -18.14
C TYR A 158 -9.76 8.43 -16.66
N VAL A 159 -9.82 7.27 -16.04
CA VAL A 159 -10.01 7.13 -14.58
C VAL A 159 -8.87 6.31 -13.99
N ASN A 160 -8.19 6.85 -12.99
CA ASN A 160 -7.20 6.10 -12.20
C ASN A 160 -7.83 5.64 -10.88
N ASP A 161 -7.98 4.33 -10.73
CA ASP A 161 -8.54 3.68 -9.54
C ASP A 161 -7.59 2.62 -8.94
N ALA A 162 -6.29 2.73 -9.27
CA ALA A 162 -5.25 1.79 -8.87
C ALA A 162 -4.28 2.41 -7.86
N PHE A 163 -4.69 2.52 -6.61
CA PHE A 163 -3.87 3.13 -5.57
C PHE A 163 -2.57 2.37 -5.31
N GLY A 164 -2.58 1.04 -5.35
CA GLY A 164 -1.38 0.22 -5.14
C GLY A 164 -0.22 0.51 -6.10
N THR A 165 -0.48 1.11 -7.25
CA THR A 165 0.51 1.51 -8.26
C THR A 165 0.69 3.02 -8.39
N ALA A 166 0.01 3.83 -7.58
CA ALA A 166 0.00 5.29 -7.68
C ALA A 166 1.38 5.94 -7.46
N HIS A 167 2.27 5.25 -6.74
CA HIS A 167 3.65 5.68 -6.49
C HIS A 167 4.60 5.46 -7.68
N ARG A 168 4.12 4.85 -8.77
CA ARG A 168 4.93 4.52 -9.94
C ARG A 168 4.51 5.37 -11.14
N LYS A 169 5.48 6.02 -11.80
CA LYS A 169 5.25 6.75 -13.04
C LYS A 169 5.22 5.79 -14.24
N HIS A 170 4.22 4.91 -14.27
CA HIS A 170 3.99 4.00 -15.39
C HIS A 170 3.17 4.65 -16.49
N ALA A 171 3.14 4.04 -17.69
CA ALA A 171 2.36 4.53 -18.82
C ALA A 171 0.88 4.66 -18.46
N SER A 172 0.28 3.63 -17.86
CA SER A 172 -1.14 3.56 -17.55
C SER A 172 -1.57 4.30 -16.27
N THR A 173 -0.64 4.63 -15.38
CA THR A 173 -0.94 5.24 -14.08
C THR A 173 -0.68 6.73 -14.01
N ALA A 174 0.22 7.24 -14.85
CA ALA A 174 0.63 8.64 -14.81
C ALA A 174 0.78 9.26 -16.21
N VAL A 175 1.55 8.64 -17.11
CA VAL A 175 1.87 9.25 -18.42
C VAL A 175 0.62 9.42 -19.28
N ILE A 176 -0.30 8.47 -19.23
CA ILE A 176 -1.57 8.51 -19.97
C ILE A 176 -2.40 9.76 -19.68
N ALA A 177 -2.33 10.30 -18.46
CA ALA A 177 -3.09 11.47 -18.06
C ALA A 177 -2.71 12.74 -18.86
N ASP A 178 -1.51 12.79 -19.44
CA ASP A 178 -1.05 13.91 -20.26
C ASP A 178 -1.81 14.00 -21.60
N TYR A 179 -2.56 12.96 -22.00
CA TYR A 179 -3.35 12.89 -23.24
C TYR A 179 -4.84 13.17 -23.03
N PHE A 180 -5.25 13.56 -21.83
CA PHE A 180 -6.61 13.97 -21.50
C PHE A 180 -6.60 15.37 -20.88
N ASP A 181 -7.60 16.17 -21.18
CA ASP A 181 -7.80 17.46 -20.51
C ASP A 181 -8.29 17.28 -19.06
N ALA A 182 -8.35 18.38 -18.33
CA ALA A 182 -8.69 18.37 -16.89
C ALA A 182 -10.12 17.87 -16.60
N ASP A 183 -11.04 17.99 -17.56
CA ASP A 183 -12.43 17.56 -17.41
C ASP A 183 -12.65 16.10 -17.77
N HIS A 184 -11.70 15.49 -18.49
CA HIS A 184 -11.77 14.11 -18.95
C HIS A 184 -10.73 13.18 -18.29
N LYS A 185 -10.17 13.57 -17.14
CA LYS A 185 -9.35 12.71 -16.29
C LYS A 185 -9.72 12.88 -14.82
N MET A 186 -9.78 11.79 -14.07
CA MET A 186 -10.20 11.81 -12.69
C MET A 186 -9.69 10.60 -11.89
N LEU A 187 -9.71 10.73 -10.57
CA LEU A 187 -9.54 9.60 -9.67
C LEU A 187 -10.83 8.79 -9.59
N GLY A 188 -10.72 7.47 -9.49
CA GLY A 188 -11.84 6.61 -9.15
C GLY A 188 -12.20 6.68 -7.66
N PHE A 189 -13.30 6.08 -7.27
CA PHE A 189 -13.78 6.13 -5.87
C PHE A 189 -12.81 5.51 -4.87
N LEU A 190 -12.15 4.39 -5.22
CA LEU A 190 -11.14 3.77 -4.36
C LEU A 190 -9.96 4.72 -4.15
N MET A 191 -9.47 5.29 -5.24
CA MET A 191 -8.35 6.22 -5.23
C MET A 191 -8.67 7.48 -4.41
N GLU A 192 -9.87 8.06 -4.56
CA GLU A 192 -10.32 9.21 -3.76
C GLU A 192 -10.37 8.88 -2.26
N LYS A 193 -10.88 7.70 -1.88
CA LYS A 193 -10.91 7.25 -0.48
C LYS A 193 -9.52 7.11 0.11
N GLU A 194 -8.59 6.49 -0.63
CA GLU A 194 -7.20 6.31 -0.20
C GLU A 194 -6.50 7.66 0.01
N VAL A 195 -6.61 8.56 -0.96
CA VAL A 195 -6.02 9.91 -0.87
C VAL A 195 -6.62 10.71 0.28
N THR A 196 -7.93 10.64 0.46
CA THR A 196 -8.63 11.31 1.58
C THR A 196 -8.16 10.77 2.92
N ALA A 197 -8.08 9.45 3.08
CA ALA A 197 -7.63 8.83 4.31
C ALA A 197 -6.19 9.23 4.67
N ILE A 198 -5.30 9.26 3.69
CA ILE A 198 -3.91 9.70 3.88
C ILE A 198 -3.86 11.19 4.24
N ASN A 199 -4.64 12.05 3.58
CA ASN A 199 -4.69 13.47 3.90
C ASN A 199 -5.24 13.74 5.31
N ASN A 200 -6.16 12.90 5.81
CA ASN A 200 -6.67 13.00 7.17
C ASN A 200 -5.58 12.77 8.23
N VAL A 201 -4.55 12.01 7.93
CA VAL A 201 -3.42 11.83 8.85
C VAL A 201 -2.24 12.77 8.56
N LEU A 202 -1.99 13.15 7.31
CA LEU A 202 -0.82 13.96 6.96
C LEU A 202 -1.07 15.46 6.99
N LYS A 203 -2.28 15.92 6.63
CA LYS A 203 -2.62 17.34 6.47
C LYS A 203 -3.66 17.83 7.46
N ASN A 204 -4.60 16.97 7.85
CA ASN A 204 -5.77 17.34 8.63
C ASN A 204 -5.85 16.59 9.96
N ALA A 205 -4.73 16.08 10.46
CA ALA A 205 -4.71 15.32 11.71
C ALA A 205 -5.25 16.14 12.87
N GLN A 206 -6.16 15.56 13.64
CA GLN A 206 -6.57 16.06 14.95
C GLN A 206 -5.61 15.52 16.01
N HIS A 207 -5.24 16.36 16.97
CA HIS A 207 -4.32 16.00 18.03
C HIS A 207 -5.04 15.57 19.31
N PRO A 208 -4.48 14.64 20.10
CA PRO A 208 -3.18 13.98 19.92
C PRO A 208 -3.15 13.06 18.69
N PHE A 209 -2.09 13.16 17.89
CA PHE A 209 -1.82 12.28 16.78
C PHE A 209 -0.74 11.26 17.16
N THR A 210 -1.06 9.98 17.10
CA THR A 210 -0.16 8.87 17.40
C THR A 210 0.13 8.05 16.15
N ALA A 211 1.40 7.88 15.83
CA ALA A 211 1.85 6.90 14.84
C ALA A 211 2.40 5.65 15.57
N ILE A 212 1.98 4.48 15.11
CA ILE A 212 2.46 3.18 15.56
C ILE A 212 3.21 2.57 14.39
N ILE A 213 4.52 2.51 14.50
CA ILE A 213 5.41 2.02 13.46
C ILE A 213 6.10 0.76 13.99
N GLY A 214 5.83 -0.34 13.35
CA GLY A 214 6.42 -1.65 13.68
C GLY A 214 7.09 -2.29 12.46
N GLY A 215 7.51 -3.52 12.66
CA GLY A 215 8.20 -4.30 11.65
C GLY A 215 9.62 -4.67 12.05
N SER A 216 10.37 -5.29 11.13
CA SER A 216 11.66 -5.91 11.46
C SER A 216 12.84 -4.94 11.41
N LYS A 217 12.83 -3.94 10.51
CA LYS A 217 14.02 -3.15 10.17
C LYS A 217 13.76 -1.64 10.15
N VAL A 218 14.62 -0.89 10.84
CA VAL A 218 14.64 0.59 10.80
C VAL A 218 14.88 1.11 9.38
N SER A 219 15.80 0.49 8.64
CA SER A 219 16.16 0.88 7.27
C SER A 219 14.95 0.98 6.35
N SER A 220 13.94 0.14 6.53
CA SER A 220 12.72 0.12 5.72
C SER A 220 11.72 1.22 6.09
N LYS A 221 11.85 1.84 7.25
CA LYS A 221 10.87 2.78 7.82
C LYS A 221 11.46 4.16 8.17
N LEU A 222 12.75 4.35 7.99
CA LEU A 222 13.43 5.56 8.45
C LEU A 222 12.85 6.84 7.81
N GLY A 223 12.52 6.80 6.52
CA GLY A 223 11.88 7.93 5.84
C GLY A 223 10.50 8.26 6.39
N VAL A 224 9.71 7.24 6.69
CA VAL A 224 8.39 7.38 7.35
C VAL A 224 8.54 8.01 8.73
N ILE A 225 9.44 7.48 9.55
CA ILE A 225 9.69 7.98 10.91
C ILE A 225 10.11 9.46 10.88
N LYS A 226 11.08 9.81 10.04
CA LYS A 226 11.58 11.20 9.93
C LYS A 226 10.48 12.18 9.51
N ASN A 227 9.64 11.83 8.55
CA ASN A 227 8.55 12.71 8.12
C ASN A 227 7.45 12.84 9.18
N LEU A 228 7.18 11.77 9.93
CA LEU A 228 6.17 11.79 10.99
C LEU A 228 6.57 12.60 12.22
N LEU A 229 7.86 12.76 12.52
CA LEU A 229 8.34 13.53 13.68
C LEU A 229 7.86 14.98 13.69
N ASP A 230 7.58 15.57 12.52
CA ASP A 230 7.03 16.93 12.41
C ASP A 230 5.51 16.99 12.55
N LYS A 231 4.84 15.87 12.69
CA LYS A 231 3.37 15.78 12.61
C LYS A 231 2.71 15.16 13.83
N VAL A 232 3.41 14.25 14.51
CA VAL A 232 2.84 13.43 15.60
C VAL A 232 3.14 14.02 16.98
N ASP A 233 2.26 13.73 17.93
CA ASP A 233 2.49 13.95 19.35
C ASP A 233 3.14 12.73 20.00
N ASN A 234 2.78 11.53 19.52
CA ASN A 234 3.32 10.27 20.00
C ASN A 234 3.81 9.43 18.84
N LEU A 235 4.95 8.79 19.02
CA LEU A 235 5.52 7.82 18.10
C LEU A 235 5.83 6.53 18.86
N ILE A 236 5.05 5.49 18.61
CA ILE A 236 5.27 4.14 19.15
C ILE A 236 6.12 3.38 18.14
N ILE A 237 7.26 2.87 18.56
CA ILE A 237 8.14 2.02 17.76
C ILE A 237 8.17 0.64 18.38
N GLY A 238 7.68 -0.35 17.61
CA GLY A 238 7.59 -1.74 18.04
C GLY A 238 8.21 -2.72 17.05
N GLY A 239 8.13 -4.00 17.38
CA GLY A 239 8.71 -5.06 16.57
C GLY A 239 10.24 -5.08 16.60
N GLY A 240 10.85 -5.80 15.68
CA GLY A 240 12.30 -5.98 15.60
C GLY A 240 13.10 -4.68 15.49
N MET A 241 12.53 -3.66 14.83
CA MET A 241 13.20 -2.36 14.72
C MET A 241 13.41 -1.66 16.06
N GLY A 242 12.58 -1.94 17.07
CA GLY A 242 12.72 -1.37 18.41
C GLY A 242 14.04 -1.75 19.08
N TYR A 243 14.56 -2.95 18.82
CA TYR A 243 15.81 -3.41 19.41
C TYR A 243 17.03 -2.64 18.91
N THR A 244 17.02 -2.13 17.70
CA THR A 244 18.07 -1.21 17.21
C THR A 244 18.13 0.06 18.06
N PHE A 245 16.99 0.63 18.44
CA PHE A 245 16.91 1.80 19.30
C PHE A 245 17.44 1.50 20.72
N ILE A 246 17.09 0.33 21.27
CA ILE A 246 17.53 -0.09 22.61
C ILE A 246 19.03 -0.35 22.63
N LYS A 247 19.57 -1.02 21.63
CA LYS A 247 21.02 -1.27 21.52
C LYS A 247 21.79 0.02 21.34
N ALA A 248 21.27 0.97 20.55
CA ALA A 248 21.86 2.29 20.38
C ALA A 248 22.02 3.07 21.69
N GLN A 249 21.16 2.82 22.66
CA GLN A 249 21.23 3.38 24.02
C GLN A 249 22.13 2.60 24.97
N GLY A 250 22.83 1.58 24.50
CA GLY A 250 23.72 0.71 25.29
C GLY A 250 23.04 -0.47 25.97
N GLY A 251 21.76 -0.77 25.62
CA GLY A 251 21.05 -1.95 26.10
C GLY A 251 21.56 -3.24 25.50
N ASN A 252 21.41 -4.35 26.24
CA ASN A 252 21.64 -5.69 25.72
C ASN A 252 20.34 -6.26 25.16
N VAL A 253 20.34 -6.54 23.85
CA VAL A 253 19.18 -7.09 23.12
C VAL A 253 19.33 -8.57 22.77
N GLY A 254 20.40 -9.23 23.23
CA GLY A 254 20.68 -10.64 22.97
C GLY A 254 20.78 -10.94 21.48
N LEU A 255 20.07 -11.99 21.03
CA LEU A 255 19.98 -12.39 19.63
C LEU A 255 18.89 -11.63 18.85
N SER A 256 18.20 -10.67 19.47
CA SER A 256 17.12 -9.93 18.82
C SER A 256 17.58 -9.27 17.55
N LEU A 257 16.70 -9.24 16.54
CA LEU A 257 16.95 -8.60 15.25
C LEU A 257 17.29 -7.11 15.46
N HIS A 258 18.40 -6.66 14.90
CA HIS A 258 18.84 -5.26 14.97
C HIS A 258 19.77 -4.91 13.80
N GLU A 259 19.96 -3.63 13.56
CA GLU A 259 20.82 -3.10 12.49
C GLU A 259 21.88 -2.16 13.11
N ASP A 260 23.10 -2.69 13.30
CA ASP A 260 24.20 -1.93 13.92
C ASP A 260 24.54 -0.66 13.18
N ASP A 261 24.51 -0.70 11.85
CA ASP A 261 24.81 0.44 10.98
C ASP A 261 23.80 1.59 11.14
N LEU A 262 22.62 1.32 11.67
CA LEU A 262 21.56 2.31 11.88
C LEU A 262 21.43 2.79 13.33
N MET A 263 22.28 2.32 14.23
CA MET A 263 22.30 2.83 15.61
C MET A 263 22.52 4.37 15.69
N PRO A 264 23.43 4.97 14.91
CA PRO A 264 23.56 6.42 14.88
C PRO A 264 22.27 7.13 14.44
N GLU A 265 21.57 6.62 13.45
CA GLU A 265 20.29 7.15 12.99
C GLU A 265 19.19 7.00 14.03
N ALA A 266 19.16 5.87 14.76
CA ALA A 266 18.23 5.68 15.86
C ALA A 266 18.45 6.74 16.97
N LEU A 267 19.68 7.03 17.34
CA LEU A 267 20.01 8.11 18.28
C LEU A 267 19.57 9.48 17.75
N ASN A 268 19.79 9.77 16.46
CA ASN A 268 19.35 11.01 15.82
C ASN A 268 17.84 11.17 15.87
N VAL A 269 17.09 10.10 15.60
CA VAL A 269 15.62 10.08 15.68
C VAL A 269 15.15 10.38 17.11
N MET A 270 15.75 9.75 18.12
CA MET A 270 15.40 10.00 19.52
C MET A 270 15.70 11.45 19.96
N ALA A 271 16.84 11.98 19.54
CA ALA A 271 17.20 13.37 19.82
C ALA A 271 16.25 14.36 19.12
N ALA A 272 15.89 14.08 17.87
CA ALA A 272 14.94 14.90 17.12
C ALA A 272 13.54 14.85 17.73
N ALA A 273 13.08 13.69 18.17
CA ALA A 273 11.81 13.52 18.87
C ALA A 273 11.78 14.38 20.15
N LYS A 274 12.82 14.30 20.98
CA LYS A 274 12.94 15.08 22.21
C LYS A 274 12.92 16.59 21.91
N LYS A 275 13.69 17.04 20.91
CA LYS A 275 13.74 18.46 20.50
C LYS A 275 12.39 18.98 20.03
N LYS A 276 11.59 18.13 19.36
CA LYS A 276 10.28 18.48 18.82
C LYS A 276 9.13 18.28 19.82
N GLY A 277 9.40 17.78 21.02
CA GLY A 277 8.39 17.47 22.03
C GLY A 277 7.54 16.25 21.69
N VAL A 278 8.02 15.37 20.83
CA VAL A 278 7.36 14.10 20.47
C VAL A 278 7.66 13.05 21.54
N ASN A 279 6.61 12.43 22.07
CA ASN A 279 6.73 11.28 22.96
C ASN A 279 7.07 10.03 22.14
N LEU A 280 8.37 9.70 22.05
CA LEU A 280 8.83 8.46 21.42
C LEU A 280 8.76 7.33 22.45
N SER A 281 7.89 6.35 22.24
CA SER A 281 7.65 5.21 23.14
C SER A 281 8.18 3.92 22.55
N LEU A 282 9.20 3.36 23.19
CA LEU A 282 9.70 2.02 22.92
C LEU A 282 9.08 1.02 23.86
N SER A 283 9.14 -0.27 23.53
CA SER A 283 8.81 -1.32 24.49
C SER A 283 9.76 -1.25 25.68
N ILE A 284 9.27 -1.56 26.88
CA ILE A 284 10.07 -1.60 28.12
C ILE A 284 10.43 -3.04 28.54
N ALA A 285 9.65 -4.01 28.05
CA ALA A 285 9.87 -5.43 28.25
C ALA A 285 9.43 -6.22 27.02
N SER A 286 10.03 -7.37 26.81
CA SER A 286 9.78 -8.20 25.63
C SER A 286 9.53 -9.65 26.04
N ILE A 287 8.60 -10.30 25.35
CA ILE A 287 8.45 -11.74 25.35
C ILE A 287 9.53 -12.30 24.42
N CYS A 288 10.42 -13.10 24.97
CA CYS A 288 11.59 -13.63 24.29
C CYS A 288 11.56 -15.14 24.16
N ALA A 289 12.34 -15.67 23.23
CA ALA A 289 12.57 -17.08 23.02
C ALA A 289 14.05 -17.35 22.67
N GLN A 290 14.50 -18.59 22.85
CA GLN A 290 15.85 -19.00 22.43
C GLN A 290 15.89 -19.52 21.00
N GLN A 291 14.73 -19.70 20.36
CA GLN A 291 14.62 -20.18 18.98
C GLN A 291 13.50 -19.43 18.27
N PHE A 292 13.70 -19.11 17.01
CA PHE A 292 12.67 -18.55 16.15
C PHE A 292 11.66 -19.63 15.73
N SER A 293 10.76 -19.96 16.65
CA SER A 293 9.73 -21.01 16.47
C SER A 293 8.49 -20.66 17.28
N ASN A 294 7.31 -21.02 16.75
CA ASN A 294 6.04 -20.82 17.46
C ASN A 294 5.99 -21.52 18.81
N ASP A 295 6.60 -22.71 18.92
CA ASP A 295 6.52 -23.57 20.10
C ASP A 295 7.72 -23.40 21.07
N ALA A 296 8.59 -22.42 20.80
CA ALA A 296 9.71 -22.11 21.67
C ALA A 296 9.25 -21.68 23.06
N GLU A 297 10.04 -22.07 24.10
CA GLU A 297 9.81 -21.58 25.46
C GLU A 297 9.86 -20.04 25.51
N ARG A 298 8.88 -19.46 26.17
CA ARG A 298 8.73 -17.99 26.25
C ARG A 298 9.11 -17.50 27.63
N LYS A 299 9.94 -16.46 27.68
CA LYS A 299 10.26 -15.71 28.90
C LYS A 299 10.18 -14.24 28.67
N GLU A 300 9.74 -13.50 29.67
CA GLU A 300 9.75 -12.05 29.67
C GLU A 300 11.07 -11.54 30.25
N PHE A 301 11.64 -10.53 29.55
CA PHE A 301 12.83 -9.82 30.02
C PHE A 301 12.65 -8.33 29.87
N PRO A 302 13.27 -7.49 30.73
CA PRO A 302 13.43 -6.06 30.46
C PRO A 302 14.10 -5.88 29.09
N ILE A 303 13.63 -4.94 28.28
CA ILE A 303 14.05 -4.84 26.88
C ILE A 303 15.54 -4.54 26.69
N ASN A 304 16.17 -3.91 27.67
CA ASN A 304 17.59 -3.57 27.69
C ASN A 304 18.48 -4.62 28.40
N GLN A 305 17.91 -5.74 28.83
CA GLN A 305 18.60 -6.80 29.58
C GLN A 305 18.22 -8.20 29.06
N ILE A 306 18.04 -8.33 27.74
CA ILE A 306 17.77 -9.62 27.12
C ILE A 306 19.07 -10.46 27.13
N PRO A 307 19.06 -11.70 27.70
CA PRO A 307 20.26 -12.54 27.70
C PRO A 307 20.78 -12.84 26.30
N ASN A 308 22.08 -13.13 26.20
CA ASN A 308 22.77 -13.28 24.90
C ASN A 308 22.28 -14.47 24.05
N ASP A 309 21.61 -15.44 24.65
CA ASP A 309 21.03 -16.63 24.01
C ASP A 309 19.51 -16.52 23.77
N TRP A 310 18.92 -15.35 24.01
CA TRP A 310 17.50 -15.06 23.80
C TRP A 310 17.28 -13.96 22.77
N GLU A 311 16.16 -14.05 22.07
CA GLU A 311 15.71 -13.00 21.13
C GLU A 311 14.29 -12.52 21.47
N GLY A 312 14.04 -11.24 21.29
CA GLY A 312 12.71 -10.67 21.46
C GLY A 312 11.78 -11.06 20.32
N MET A 313 10.58 -11.51 20.68
CA MET A 313 9.59 -12.03 19.72
C MET A 313 8.27 -11.26 19.76
N ASP A 314 7.91 -10.64 20.89
CA ASP A 314 6.68 -9.86 21.03
C ASP A 314 6.81 -8.80 22.13
N ALA A 315 5.94 -7.80 22.11
CA ALA A 315 5.84 -6.82 23.18
C ALA A 315 5.23 -7.47 24.44
N ALA A 316 5.82 -7.17 25.60
CA ALA A 316 5.32 -7.66 26.87
C ALA A 316 4.10 -6.86 27.37
N PRO A 317 3.27 -7.42 28.27
CA PRO A 317 2.07 -6.77 28.80
C PRO A 317 2.30 -5.37 29.38
N GLU A 318 3.40 -5.14 30.07
CA GLU A 318 3.72 -3.82 30.63
C GLU A 318 3.90 -2.74 29.56
N SER A 319 4.53 -3.09 28.43
CA SER A 319 4.67 -2.19 27.27
C SER A 319 3.31 -1.90 26.65
N LEU A 320 2.47 -2.92 26.53
CA LEU A 320 1.12 -2.81 25.97
C LEU A 320 0.22 -1.90 26.81
N GLU A 321 0.33 -1.92 28.14
CA GLU A 321 -0.44 -1.03 29.03
C GLU A 321 -0.06 0.45 28.83
N ILE A 322 1.22 0.74 28.62
CA ILE A 322 1.68 2.10 28.29
C ILE A 322 1.12 2.53 26.94
N TRP A 323 1.23 1.69 25.92
CA TRP A 323 0.76 1.98 24.59
C TRP A 323 -0.76 2.10 24.50
N LYS A 324 -1.49 1.28 25.28
CA LYS A 324 -2.94 1.38 25.40
C LYS A 324 -3.39 2.78 25.82
N LYS A 325 -2.77 3.33 26.87
CA LYS A 325 -3.10 4.68 27.36
C LYS A 325 -2.85 5.74 26.30
N ILE A 326 -1.74 5.65 25.56
CA ILE A 326 -1.40 6.57 24.48
C ILE A 326 -2.43 6.46 23.35
N ILE A 327 -2.73 5.25 22.89
CA ILE A 327 -3.64 4.99 21.75
C ILE A 327 -5.05 5.42 22.09
N LEU A 328 -5.57 5.06 23.25
CA LEU A 328 -6.94 5.41 23.65
C LEU A 328 -7.15 6.92 23.84
N ASN A 329 -6.10 7.67 24.13
CA ASN A 329 -6.17 9.14 24.25
C ASN A 329 -6.01 9.88 22.89
N SER A 330 -5.75 9.13 21.81
CA SER A 330 -5.46 9.71 20.50
C SER A 330 -6.72 10.13 19.75
N LYS A 331 -6.61 11.18 18.94
CA LYS A 331 -7.67 11.63 17.99
C LYS A 331 -7.36 11.23 16.57
N THR A 332 -6.08 11.06 16.23
CA THR A 332 -5.63 10.52 14.95
C THR A 332 -4.63 9.40 15.20
N ILE A 333 -4.79 8.29 14.52
CA ILE A 333 -3.92 7.12 14.64
C ILE A 333 -3.50 6.66 13.25
N LEU A 334 -2.18 6.49 13.06
CA LEU A 334 -1.61 5.81 11.91
C LEU A 334 -0.91 4.55 12.42
N TRP A 335 -1.29 3.40 11.89
CA TRP A 335 -0.64 2.13 12.23
C TRP A 335 -0.06 1.45 10.99
N ASN A 336 1.24 1.22 11.02
CA ASN A 336 1.99 0.52 9.99
C ASN A 336 3.05 -0.39 10.59
N GLY A 337 2.83 -1.69 10.52
CA GLY A 337 3.75 -2.75 10.95
C GLY A 337 3.40 -3.37 12.31
N PRO A 338 3.63 -4.69 12.44
CA PRO A 338 3.36 -5.45 13.67
C PRO A 338 4.38 -5.11 14.75
N VAL A 339 3.99 -5.35 16.00
CA VAL A 339 4.86 -5.14 17.18
C VAL A 339 5.48 -6.43 17.73
N GLY A 340 5.26 -7.54 17.05
CA GLY A 340 5.80 -8.85 17.35
C GLY A 340 5.75 -9.76 16.14
N VAL A 341 6.19 -11.01 16.30
CA VAL A 341 6.15 -12.06 15.26
C VAL A 341 4.74 -12.64 15.21
N PHE A 342 3.77 -11.86 14.74
CA PHE A 342 2.34 -12.20 14.82
C PHE A 342 1.94 -13.38 13.93
N GLU A 343 2.79 -13.79 13.00
CA GLU A 343 2.63 -15.01 12.22
C GLU A 343 2.66 -16.25 13.08
N PHE A 344 3.38 -16.20 14.19
CA PHE A 344 3.38 -17.22 15.23
C PHE A 344 2.29 -16.92 16.24
N GLU A 345 1.33 -17.84 16.42
CA GLU A 345 0.19 -17.66 17.31
C GLU A 345 0.61 -17.31 18.74
N ASN A 346 1.69 -17.95 19.23
CA ASN A 346 2.21 -17.74 20.57
C ASN A 346 2.93 -16.37 20.74
N PHE A 347 3.18 -15.63 19.67
CA PHE A 347 3.82 -14.30 19.68
C PHE A 347 2.97 -13.24 18.97
N ALA A 348 1.67 -13.53 18.79
CA ALA A 348 0.72 -12.63 18.12
C ALA A 348 -0.04 -11.73 19.12
N HIS A 349 0.11 -11.92 20.40
CA HIS A 349 -0.66 -11.23 21.44
C HIS A 349 -0.47 -9.71 21.37
N GLY A 350 0.77 -9.22 21.30
CA GLY A 350 1.07 -7.79 21.26
C GLY A 350 0.42 -7.09 20.07
N THR A 351 0.55 -7.65 18.87
CA THR A 351 -0.05 -7.11 17.67
C THR A 351 -1.59 -7.14 17.73
N GLY A 352 -2.16 -8.22 18.29
CA GLY A 352 -3.60 -8.33 18.51
C GLY A 352 -4.15 -7.28 19.47
N GLU A 353 -3.43 -6.99 20.57
CA GLU A 353 -3.80 -5.95 21.52
C GLU A 353 -3.73 -4.54 20.88
N ILE A 354 -2.69 -4.26 20.08
CA ILE A 354 -2.62 -3.01 19.31
C ILE A 354 -3.85 -2.86 18.41
N ALA A 355 -4.22 -3.91 17.67
CA ALA A 355 -5.43 -3.88 16.84
C ALA A 355 -6.70 -3.56 17.63
N LYS A 356 -6.86 -4.16 18.81
CA LYS A 356 -7.99 -3.89 19.72
C LYS A 356 -7.98 -2.46 20.25
N TYR A 357 -6.82 -1.94 20.65
CA TYR A 357 -6.73 -0.56 21.16
C TYR A 357 -7.04 0.47 20.06
N VAL A 358 -6.56 0.26 18.85
CA VAL A 358 -6.87 1.11 17.69
C VAL A 358 -8.38 1.06 17.38
N ALA A 359 -8.97 -0.12 17.36
CA ALA A 359 -10.41 -0.29 17.16
C ALA A 359 -11.21 0.38 18.27
N GLU A 360 -10.83 0.22 19.53
CA GLU A 360 -11.50 0.84 20.67
C GLU A 360 -11.43 2.37 20.63
N ALA A 361 -10.24 2.93 20.36
CA ALA A 361 -10.07 4.38 20.18
C ALA A 361 -10.96 4.92 19.06
N THR A 362 -11.10 4.19 17.97
CA THR A 362 -11.96 4.55 16.83
C THR A 362 -13.43 4.50 17.21
N GLN A 363 -13.90 3.40 17.76
CA GLN A 363 -15.33 3.15 18.01
C GLN A 363 -15.86 3.91 19.22
N LYS A 364 -15.08 4.02 20.29
CA LYS A 364 -15.55 4.62 21.57
C LYS A 364 -15.11 6.07 21.73
N ASN A 365 -13.95 6.46 21.23
CA ASN A 365 -13.35 7.77 21.49
C ASN A 365 -13.36 8.69 20.26
N GLY A 366 -13.91 8.23 19.13
CA GLY A 366 -14.05 9.01 17.91
C GLY A 366 -12.73 9.32 17.21
N ALA A 367 -11.69 8.52 17.43
CA ALA A 367 -10.43 8.68 16.73
C ALA A 367 -10.56 8.31 15.25
N PHE A 368 -9.85 9.03 14.37
CA PHE A 368 -9.64 8.62 12.99
C PHE A 368 -8.42 7.70 12.95
N SER A 369 -8.58 6.49 12.44
CA SER A 369 -7.51 5.50 12.35
C SER A 369 -7.29 5.04 10.92
N LEU A 370 -6.03 5.14 10.47
CA LEU A 370 -5.54 4.61 9.20
C LEU A 370 -4.59 3.44 9.47
N VAL A 371 -4.93 2.28 8.96
CA VAL A 371 -4.11 1.07 9.03
C VAL A 371 -3.60 0.74 7.64
N GLY A 372 -2.31 0.52 7.49
CA GLY A 372 -1.75 0.16 6.19
C GLY A 372 -0.41 -0.56 6.29
N GLY A 373 -0.06 -1.17 5.15
CA GLY A 373 1.04 -2.13 5.08
C GLY A 373 0.55 -3.56 5.20
N GLY A 374 1.15 -4.47 4.42
CA GLY A 374 0.67 -5.85 4.30
C GLY A 374 0.45 -6.56 5.64
N ASP A 375 1.41 -6.46 6.53
CA ASP A 375 1.37 -7.13 7.83
C ASP A 375 0.30 -6.55 8.77
N SER A 376 0.14 -5.22 8.80
CA SER A 376 -0.89 -4.57 9.62
C SER A 376 -2.29 -4.89 9.12
N VAL A 377 -2.47 -4.90 7.80
CA VAL A 377 -3.73 -5.30 7.16
C VAL A 377 -4.04 -6.77 7.44
N ALA A 378 -3.04 -7.64 7.31
CA ALA A 378 -3.19 -9.05 7.68
C ALA A 378 -3.56 -9.23 9.16
N ALA A 379 -2.96 -8.43 10.06
CA ALA A 379 -3.26 -8.46 11.49
C ALA A 379 -4.70 -8.03 11.78
N VAL A 380 -5.18 -6.89 11.28
CA VAL A 380 -6.57 -6.46 11.54
C VAL A 380 -7.59 -7.44 10.98
N ASN A 381 -7.29 -8.09 9.85
CA ASN A 381 -8.14 -9.13 9.29
C ASN A 381 -8.13 -10.39 10.14
N LYS A 382 -6.94 -10.86 10.57
CA LYS A 382 -6.79 -12.03 11.45
C LYS A 382 -7.59 -11.89 12.75
N PHE A 383 -7.60 -10.69 13.33
CA PHE A 383 -8.32 -10.41 14.57
C PHE A 383 -9.76 -9.94 14.36
N GLY A 384 -10.27 -9.91 13.11
CA GLY A 384 -11.65 -9.55 12.79
C GLY A 384 -12.02 -8.09 13.09
N LEU A 385 -11.06 -7.16 13.00
CA LEU A 385 -11.20 -5.77 13.39
C LEU A 385 -11.13 -4.77 12.22
N ALA A 386 -11.05 -5.25 10.98
CA ALA A 386 -10.90 -4.38 9.81
C ALA A 386 -12.06 -3.39 9.65
N ASP A 387 -13.28 -3.75 10.02
CA ASP A 387 -14.48 -2.91 10.00
C ASP A 387 -14.62 -2.00 11.24
N LYS A 388 -13.72 -2.13 12.22
CA LYS A 388 -13.69 -1.36 13.47
C LYS A 388 -12.70 -0.21 13.47
N VAL A 389 -11.88 -0.10 12.46
CA VAL A 389 -10.97 1.04 12.22
C VAL A 389 -11.55 1.94 11.14
N SER A 390 -11.07 3.19 11.04
CA SER A 390 -11.66 4.15 10.09
C SER A 390 -11.34 3.80 8.64
N TYR A 391 -10.11 3.38 8.35
CA TYR A 391 -9.71 3.02 7.00
C TYR A 391 -8.56 2.00 7.00
N VAL A 392 -8.69 0.97 6.17
CA VAL A 392 -7.64 -0.01 5.87
C VAL A 392 -7.15 0.23 4.46
N SER A 393 -5.90 0.68 4.31
CA SER A 393 -5.32 0.98 3.00
C SER A 393 -5.01 -0.31 2.21
N THR A 394 -5.37 -0.30 0.94
CA THR A 394 -5.07 -1.38 -0.01
C THR A 394 -3.73 -1.22 -0.70
N GLY A 395 -3.08 -0.07 -0.56
CA GLY A 395 -1.93 0.34 -1.33
C GLY A 395 -0.61 0.41 -0.57
N GLY A 396 -0.26 -0.61 0.22
CA GLY A 396 0.87 -0.62 1.14
C GLY A 396 2.11 0.20 0.73
N GLY A 397 2.69 -0.04 -0.45
CA GLY A 397 3.85 0.71 -0.94
C GLY A 397 3.54 2.17 -1.27
N ALA A 398 2.40 2.43 -1.92
CA ALA A 398 1.99 3.80 -2.26
C ALA A 398 1.67 4.61 -0.99
N MET A 399 1.00 4.00 -0.02
CA MET A 399 0.73 4.64 1.26
C MET A 399 2.03 5.00 2.00
N LEU A 400 2.99 4.09 2.06
CA LEU A 400 4.28 4.35 2.71
C LEU A 400 5.03 5.51 2.04
N GLU A 401 5.09 5.55 0.72
CA GLU A 401 5.73 6.66 0.00
C GLU A 401 5.01 8.01 0.24
N ALA A 402 3.68 8.00 0.29
CA ALA A 402 2.92 9.19 0.67
C ALA A 402 3.23 9.66 2.10
N ILE A 403 3.32 8.73 3.06
CA ILE A 403 3.67 9.04 4.46
C ILE A 403 5.12 9.52 4.58
N GLU A 404 6.03 9.06 3.73
CA GLU A 404 7.38 9.61 3.61
C GLU A 404 7.42 11.05 3.05
N GLY A 405 6.29 11.59 2.61
CA GLY A 405 6.18 12.92 2.03
C GLY A 405 6.47 12.96 0.52
N LYS A 406 6.57 11.81 -0.13
CA LYS A 406 6.80 11.73 -1.57
C LYS A 406 5.50 12.01 -2.34
N VAL A 407 5.64 12.69 -3.47
CA VAL A 407 4.54 12.89 -4.40
C VAL A 407 4.20 11.56 -5.08
N LEU A 408 2.91 11.19 -5.10
CA LEU A 408 2.43 10.03 -5.83
C LEU A 408 2.17 10.41 -7.30
N PRO A 409 2.96 9.91 -8.28
CA PRO A 409 2.82 10.31 -9.68
C PRO A 409 1.43 10.06 -10.26
N GLY A 410 0.78 8.96 -9.85
CA GLY A 410 -0.56 8.62 -10.32
C GLY A 410 -1.67 9.56 -9.83
N VAL A 411 -1.46 10.22 -8.68
CA VAL A 411 -2.37 11.25 -8.16
C VAL A 411 -2.05 12.60 -8.78
N ALA A 412 -0.77 13.00 -8.76
CA ALA A 412 -0.32 14.28 -9.28
C ALA A 412 -0.63 14.48 -10.78
N ALA A 413 -0.64 13.42 -11.57
CA ALA A 413 -0.97 13.47 -13.00
C ALA A 413 -2.45 13.84 -13.26
N ILE A 414 -3.34 13.52 -12.32
CA ILE A 414 -4.76 13.89 -12.40
C ILE A 414 -4.99 15.33 -11.92
N GLU A 415 -4.22 15.79 -10.93
CA GLU A 415 -4.39 17.12 -10.33
C GLU A 415 -3.79 18.25 -11.16
N LYS A 416 -3.00 17.92 -12.19
CA LYS A 416 -2.47 18.87 -13.17
C LYS A 416 -3.55 19.24 -14.19
#